data_5e7f134d29d4dfe55e82bd2c11ed6ca8
#
_entry.id   5e7f134d29d4dfe55e82bd2c11ed6ca8
#
_cell.length_a   1.000
_cell.length_b   1.000
_cell.length_c   1.000
_cell.angle_alpha   90.00
_cell.angle_beta   90.00
_cell.angle_gamma   90.00
#
_symmetry.space_group_name_H-M   'P 1'
#
loop_
_entity.id
_entity.type
_entity.pdbx_description
1 polymer ?
#
loop_
_entity_poly.entity_id
_entity_poly.type
_entity_poly.pdbx_seq_one_letter_code
_entity_poly.pdbx_strand_id
1 'polypeptide(L)'
;MTGAEGDALRLAMSRLATGVTVVTASAGGHDHAMTANSFTPVSLDPPLVLVCVQQGGGFHEAVIESGRWGVSVLAEEHRAVASWLSTPGRPLHGQLARVPHRRTASGVVLVEGALAVLECETVQVHEAGDHVIVVARVVMAEHADRGEPLVYHRSRYTSTR
;
A
#
# COMPACT_ATOMS: atom_id res chain seq x y z
N MET A 1 17.72 -14.47 -1.15
CA MET A 1 18.70 -14.13 -0.09
C MET A 1 19.18 -12.71 -0.36
N THR A 2 19.03 -11.83 0.60
CA THR A 2 19.65 -10.50 0.55
C THR A 2 21.15 -10.68 0.88
N GLY A 3 22.03 -10.09 0.06
CA GLY A 3 23.46 -10.04 0.40
C GLY A 3 23.72 -9.10 1.58
N ALA A 4 24.94 -9.07 2.09
CA ALA A 4 25.35 -8.21 3.20
C ALA A 4 24.99 -6.72 2.99
N GLU A 5 25.05 -6.24 1.74
CA GLU A 5 24.63 -4.89 1.36
C GLU A 5 23.12 -4.64 1.57
N GLY A 6 22.28 -5.63 1.21
CA GLY A 6 20.83 -5.55 1.42
C GLY A 6 20.45 -5.54 2.90
N ASP A 7 21.17 -6.29 3.74
CA ASP A 7 20.96 -6.30 5.18
C ASP A 7 21.39 -4.98 5.82
N ALA A 8 22.50 -4.40 5.38
CA ALA A 8 22.95 -3.08 5.82
C ALA A 8 21.93 -1.99 5.45
N LEU A 9 21.40 -2.02 4.23
CA LEU A 9 20.35 -1.10 3.77
C LEU A 9 19.09 -1.25 4.64
N ARG A 10 18.64 -2.48 4.90
CA ARG A 10 17.45 -2.74 5.73
C ARG A 10 17.63 -2.15 7.15
N LEU A 11 18.78 -2.34 7.76
CA LEU A 11 19.09 -1.78 9.07
C LEU A 11 19.09 -0.25 9.07
N ALA A 12 19.68 0.36 8.04
CA ALA A 12 19.68 1.82 7.88
C ALA A 12 18.24 2.34 7.68
N MET A 13 17.47 1.72 6.79
CA MET A 13 16.09 2.13 6.52
C MET A 13 15.14 1.86 7.69
N SER A 14 15.46 0.97 8.61
CA SER A 14 14.67 0.81 9.84
C SER A 14 14.62 2.08 10.70
N ARG A 15 15.54 3.02 10.48
CA ARG A 15 15.58 4.32 11.19
C ARG A 15 14.65 5.36 10.58
N LEU A 16 14.21 5.15 9.35
CA LEU A 16 13.25 6.01 8.67
C LEU A 16 11.83 5.68 9.17
N ALA A 17 11.22 6.61 9.89
CA ALA A 17 9.81 6.50 10.26
C ALA A 17 8.94 6.78 9.03
N THR A 18 7.97 5.92 8.77
CA THR A 18 7.03 6.08 7.65
C THR A 18 5.60 5.94 8.11
N GLY A 19 4.67 6.53 7.38
CA GLY A 19 3.28 6.13 7.45
C GLY A 19 3.11 4.69 6.95
N VAL A 20 1.94 4.13 7.20
CA VAL A 20 1.56 2.77 6.77
C VAL A 20 0.32 2.87 5.91
N THR A 21 0.35 2.25 4.75
CA THR A 21 -0.79 2.19 3.84
C THR A 21 -1.18 0.75 3.56
N VAL A 22 -2.43 0.54 3.17
CA VAL A 22 -2.88 -0.64 2.43
C VAL A 22 -3.13 -0.21 1.00
N VAL A 23 -2.50 -0.91 0.06
CA VAL A 23 -2.77 -0.78 -1.36
C VAL A 23 -3.58 -1.97 -1.84
N THR A 24 -4.56 -1.72 -2.72
CA THR A 24 -5.51 -2.73 -3.21
C THR A 24 -5.60 -2.68 -4.71
N ALA A 25 -5.74 -3.84 -5.34
CA ALA A 25 -6.01 -3.96 -6.76
C ALA A 25 -6.90 -5.17 -7.00
N SER A 26 -7.82 -5.09 -7.97
CA SER A 26 -8.71 -6.19 -8.32
C SER A 26 -8.38 -6.70 -9.70
N ALA A 27 -8.10 -7.98 -9.81
CA ALA A 27 -7.78 -8.66 -11.07
C ALA A 27 -8.31 -10.10 -11.05
N GLY A 28 -8.74 -10.61 -12.20
CA GLY A 28 -9.23 -11.97 -12.32
C GLY A 28 -10.44 -12.29 -11.44
N GLY A 29 -11.25 -11.29 -11.07
CA GLY A 29 -12.40 -11.46 -10.18
C GLY A 29 -12.05 -11.54 -8.68
N HIS A 30 -10.79 -11.27 -8.31
CA HIS A 30 -10.30 -11.31 -6.93
C HIS A 30 -9.69 -9.98 -6.50
N ASP A 31 -9.86 -9.66 -5.21
CA ASP A 31 -9.23 -8.51 -4.58
C ASP A 31 -7.89 -8.92 -3.98
N HIS A 32 -6.86 -8.16 -4.33
CA HIS A 32 -5.53 -8.30 -3.78
C HIS A 32 -5.20 -7.08 -2.93
N ALA A 33 -4.53 -7.29 -1.82
CA ALA A 33 -4.12 -6.21 -0.92
C ALA A 33 -2.74 -6.48 -0.35
N MET A 34 -1.99 -5.42 -0.10
CA MET A 34 -0.75 -5.50 0.66
C MET A 34 -0.55 -4.26 1.51
N THR A 35 0.11 -4.44 2.65
CA THR A 35 0.62 -3.33 3.46
C THR A 35 1.88 -2.78 2.81
N ALA A 36 1.95 -1.46 2.66
CA ALA A 36 3.08 -0.78 2.07
C ALA A 36 3.47 0.45 2.90
N ASN A 37 4.76 0.63 3.12
CA ASN A 37 5.37 1.85 3.64
C ASN A 37 6.22 2.57 2.58
N SER A 38 6.21 2.09 1.35
CA SER A 38 6.91 2.67 0.20
C SER A 38 6.04 3.64 -0.61
N PHE A 39 4.84 3.95 -0.12
CA PHE A 39 3.95 4.91 -0.76
C PHE A 39 4.45 6.33 -0.53
N THR A 40 4.46 7.15 -1.61
CA THR A 40 4.87 8.56 -1.51
C THR A 40 4.13 9.46 -2.51
N PRO A 41 3.80 10.71 -2.13
CA PRO A 41 3.37 11.72 -3.07
C PRO A 41 4.50 12.13 -3.99
N VAL A 42 4.20 12.41 -5.25
CA VAL A 42 5.18 12.77 -6.29
C VAL A 42 4.95 14.20 -6.80
N SER A 43 3.70 14.55 -7.16
CA SER A 43 3.36 15.81 -7.82
C SER A 43 1.95 16.24 -7.44
N LEU A 44 1.71 17.54 -7.43
CA LEU A 44 0.37 18.12 -7.23
C LEU A 44 -0.28 18.54 -8.55
N ASP A 45 0.49 18.81 -9.57
CA ASP A 45 0.01 19.18 -10.90
C ASP A 45 0.86 18.53 -12.01
N PRO A 46 0.37 17.44 -12.62
CA PRO A 46 -0.80 16.66 -12.23
C PRO A 46 -0.63 15.96 -10.87
N PRO A 47 -1.73 15.56 -10.20
CA PRO A 47 -1.64 14.86 -8.91
C PRO A 47 -1.12 13.44 -9.11
N LEU A 48 0.12 13.19 -8.72
CA LEU A 48 0.81 11.92 -8.87
C LEU A 48 1.27 11.38 -7.51
N VAL A 49 1.21 10.06 -7.41
CA VAL A 49 1.74 9.27 -6.30
C VAL A 49 2.53 8.08 -6.85
N LEU A 50 3.33 7.45 -6.01
CA LEU A 50 4.00 6.19 -6.35
C LEU A 50 3.94 5.19 -5.19
N VAL A 51 4.07 3.93 -5.53
CA VAL A 51 4.32 2.83 -4.60
C VAL A 51 5.34 1.86 -5.20
N CYS A 52 6.21 1.30 -4.36
CA CYS A 52 7.11 0.24 -4.77
C CYS A 52 6.48 -1.13 -4.45
N VAL A 53 6.47 -2.02 -5.43
CA VAL A 53 5.85 -3.33 -5.34
C VAL A 53 6.88 -4.39 -5.70
N GLN A 54 7.04 -5.40 -4.83
CA GLN A 54 7.95 -6.51 -5.09
C GLN A 54 7.48 -7.33 -6.29
N GLN A 55 8.39 -7.65 -7.22
CA GLN A 55 8.11 -8.46 -8.40
C GLN A 55 7.78 -9.90 -8.02
N GLY A 56 7.00 -10.57 -8.87
CA GLY A 56 6.70 -12.01 -8.75
C GLY A 56 5.64 -12.37 -7.72
N GLY A 57 5.03 -11.41 -7.05
CA GLY A 57 3.93 -11.64 -6.11
C GLY A 57 2.55 -11.43 -6.76
N GLY A 58 1.51 -12.03 -6.18
CA GLY A 58 0.14 -11.88 -6.68
C GLY A 58 -0.36 -10.44 -6.73
N PHE A 59 0.07 -9.59 -5.81
CA PHE A 59 -0.26 -8.16 -5.86
C PHE A 59 0.42 -7.45 -7.04
N HIS A 60 1.66 -7.81 -7.37
CA HIS A 60 2.37 -7.26 -8.52
C HIS A 60 1.60 -7.51 -9.82
N GLU A 61 1.20 -8.75 -10.05
CA GLU A 61 0.41 -9.11 -11.22
C GLU A 61 -0.93 -8.36 -11.24
N ALA A 62 -1.62 -8.31 -10.12
CA ALA A 62 -2.92 -7.66 -10.00
C ALA A 62 -2.86 -6.15 -10.27
N VAL A 63 -1.88 -5.42 -9.72
CA VAL A 63 -1.76 -3.98 -9.90
C VAL A 63 -1.39 -3.61 -11.34
N ILE A 64 -0.59 -4.44 -12.01
CA ILE A 64 -0.23 -4.25 -13.41
C ILE A 64 -1.45 -4.52 -14.32
N GLU A 65 -2.16 -5.63 -14.09
CA GLU A 65 -3.32 -6.02 -14.88
C GLU A 65 -4.48 -5.02 -14.75
N SER A 66 -4.79 -4.60 -13.50
CA SER A 66 -5.93 -3.73 -13.24
C SER A 66 -5.73 -2.30 -13.76
N GLY A 67 -4.51 -1.79 -13.73
CA GLY A 67 -4.19 -0.40 -14.06
C GLY A 67 -4.86 0.66 -13.16
N ARG A 68 -5.73 0.22 -12.25
CA ARG A 68 -6.46 1.06 -11.29
C ARG A 68 -6.39 0.41 -9.92
N TRP A 69 -6.07 1.19 -8.89
CA TRP A 69 -5.81 0.67 -7.56
C TRP A 69 -6.14 1.68 -6.46
N GLY A 70 -6.34 1.16 -5.27
CA GLY A 70 -6.68 1.95 -4.10
C GLY A 70 -5.53 2.08 -3.12
N VAL A 71 -5.54 3.19 -2.39
CA VAL A 71 -4.66 3.43 -1.25
C VAL A 71 -5.50 3.81 -0.06
N SER A 72 -5.21 3.21 1.09
CA SER A 72 -5.79 3.59 2.38
C SER A 72 -4.66 3.89 3.35
N VAL A 73 -4.57 5.14 3.80
CA VAL A 73 -3.62 5.58 4.82
C VAL A 73 -4.15 5.15 6.18
N LEU A 74 -3.44 4.27 6.87
CA LEU A 74 -3.94 3.59 8.05
C LEU A 74 -3.87 4.44 9.31
N ALA A 75 -4.92 4.36 10.12
CA ALA A 75 -4.95 4.83 11.49
C ALA A 75 -4.34 3.81 12.45
N GLU A 76 -3.99 4.23 13.67
CA GLU A 76 -3.39 3.39 14.72
C GLU A 76 -4.20 2.11 15.00
N GLU A 77 -5.51 2.20 14.97
CA GLU A 77 -6.42 1.07 15.17
C GLU A 77 -6.33 -0.03 14.11
N HIS A 78 -5.75 0.27 12.94
CA HIS A 78 -5.57 -0.70 11.86
C HIS A 78 -4.30 -1.56 11.99
N ARG A 79 -3.64 -1.56 13.13
CA ARG A 79 -2.41 -2.35 13.36
C ARG A 79 -2.57 -3.83 12.99
N ALA A 80 -3.70 -4.45 13.35
CA ALA A 80 -3.99 -5.84 13.01
C ALA A 80 -4.16 -6.06 11.49
N VAL A 81 -4.80 -5.12 10.81
CA VAL A 81 -4.94 -5.12 9.34
C VAL A 81 -3.58 -5.03 8.67
N ALA A 82 -2.74 -4.08 9.12
CA ALA A 82 -1.39 -3.91 8.61
C ALA A 82 -0.53 -5.18 8.80
N SER A 83 -0.58 -5.79 9.97
CA SER A 83 0.14 -7.04 10.27
C SER A 83 -0.35 -8.19 9.39
N TRP A 84 -1.66 -8.36 9.25
CA TRP A 84 -2.24 -9.41 8.40
C TRP A 84 -1.79 -9.26 6.94
N LEU A 85 -1.94 -8.07 6.36
CA LEU A 85 -1.65 -7.82 4.95
C LEU A 85 -0.15 -7.68 4.63
N SER A 86 0.73 -7.72 5.62
CA SER A 86 2.18 -7.82 5.46
C SER A 86 2.72 -9.24 5.71
N THR A 87 1.89 -10.17 6.16
CA THR A 87 2.32 -11.55 6.46
C THR A 87 2.63 -12.32 5.17
N PRO A 88 3.83 -12.89 5.02
CA PRO A 88 4.16 -13.74 3.88
C PRO A 88 3.29 -15.00 3.81
N GLY A 89 3.06 -15.51 2.60
CA GLY A 89 2.34 -16.76 2.41
C GLY A 89 0.82 -16.70 2.66
N ARG A 90 0.24 -15.51 2.67
CA ARG A 90 -1.22 -15.36 2.72
C ARG A 90 -1.89 -16.06 1.52
N PRO A 91 -3.12 -16.55 1.68
CA PRO A 91 -3.91 -17.04 0.55
C PRO A 91 -4.03 -15.97 -0.55
N LEU A 92 -4.02 -16.40 -1.81
CA LEU A 92 -4.21 -15.48 -2.95
C LEU A 92 -5.62 -14.88 -2.99
N HIS A 93 -6.61 -15.57 -2.45
CA HIS A 93 -8.00 -15.17 -2.44
C HIS A 93 -8.52 -14.92 -1.04
N GLY A 94 -9.53 -14.07 -0.90
CA GLY A 94 -10.17 -13.78 0.38
C GLY A 94 -9.30 -12.97 1.35
N GLN A 95 -8.30 -12.26 0.86
CA GLN A 95 -7.38 -11.48 1.71
C GLN A 95 -8.09 -10.41 2.53
N LEU A 96 -9.19 -9.86 2.02
CA LEU A 96 -9.98 -8.80 2.66
C LEU A 96 -11.22 -9.31 3.42
N ALA A 97 -11.42 -10.62 3.51
CA ALA A 97 -12.63 -11.20 4.13
C ALA A 97 -12.86 -10.74 5.60
N ARG A 98 -11.78 -10.41 6.32
CA ARG A 98 -11.82 -9.92 7.72
C ARG A 98 -11.44 -8.46 7.86
N VAL A 99 -11.31 -7.73 6.76
CA VAL A 99 -10.96 -6.32 6.74
C VAL A 99 -12.18 -5.52 6.36
N PRO A 100 -12.75 -4.69 7.24
CA PRO A 100 -13.85 -3.80 6.88
C PRO A 100 -13.41 -2.88 5.72
N HIS A 101 -14.16 -2.90 4.64
CA HIS A 101 -13.83 -2.15 3.43
C HIS A 101 -15.08 -1.75 2.67
N ARG A 102 -14.94 -0.76 1.81
CA ARG A 102 -15.95 -0.32 0.83
C ARG A 102 -15.36 -0.30 -0.57
N ARG A 103 -16.23 -0.18 -1.56
CA ARG A 103 -15.82 0.00 -2.96
C ARG A 103 -16.20 1.40 -3.46
N THR A 104 -15.35 1.95 -4.31
CA THR A 104 -15.68 3.14 -5.09
C THR A 104 -16.68 2.79 -6.20
N ALA A 105 -17.20 3.80 -6.89
CA ALA A 105 -18.08 3.60 -8.06
C ALA A 105 -17.39 2.77 -9.17
N SER A 106 -16.07 2.85 -9.29
CA SER A 106 -15.26 2.07 -10.24
C SER A 106 -14.86 0.69 -9.72
N GLY A 107 -15.29 0.31 -8.51
CA GLY A 107 -15.03 -1.00 -7.92
C GLY A 107 -13.71 -1.12 -7.16
N VAL A 108 -12.95 -0.04 -6.98
CA VAL A 108 -11.70 -0.04 -6.20
C VAL A 108 -12.02 -0.20 -4.71
N VAL A 109 -11.28 -1.09 -4.06
CA VAL A 109 -11.46 -1.37 -2.62
C VAL A 109 -10.66 -0.39 -1.77
N LEU A 110 -11.31 0.15 -0.73
CA LEU A 110 -10.73 1.05 0.24
C LEU A 110 -11.05 0.56 1.66
N VAL A 111 -10.07 0.62 2.56
CA VAL A 111 -10.24 0.20 3.97
C VAL A 111 -11.11 1.21 4.71
N GLU A 112 -12.13 0.75 5.41
CA GLU A 112 -12.97 1.61 6.24
C GLU A 112 -12.21 2.16 7.44
N GLY A 113 -12.50 3.42 7.81
CA GLY A 113 -11.88 4.09 8.94
C GLY A 113 -10.45 4.59 8.68
N ALA A 114 -9.93 4.46 7.46
CA ALA A 114 -8.63 5.01 7.09
C ALA A 114 -8.60 6.54 7.21
N LEU A 115 -7.42 7.10 7.52
CA LEU A 115 -7.23 8.56 7.66
C LEU A 115 -7.35 9.29 6.32
N ALA A 116 -6.94 8.64 5.24
CA ALA A 116 -7.12 9.11 3.88
C ALA A 116 -7.26 7.92 2.96
N VAL A 117 -8.01 8.10 1.88
CA VAL A 117 -8.15 7.09 0.83
C VAL A 117 -8.01 7.74 -0.54
N LEU A 118 -7.37 7.00 -1.44
CA LEU A 118 -7.12 7.45 -2.81
C LEU A 118 -7.55 6.36 -3.78
N GLU A 119 -8.10 6.78 -4.91
CA GLU A 119 -8.23 5.96 -6.10
C GLU A 119 -7.23 6.46 -7.14
N CYS A 120 -6.45 5.54 -7.71
CA CYS A 120 -5.30 5.84 -8.55
C CYS A 120 -5.41 5.11 -9.89
N GLU A 121 -4.97 5.78 -10.96
CA GLU A 121 -4.77 5.19 -12.29
C GLU A 121 -3.28 5.17 -12.62
N THR A 122 -2.74 3.98 -12.90
CA THR A 122 -1.34 3.81 -13.27
C THR A 122 -1.00 4.57 -14.55
N VAL A 123 0.05 5.37 -14.51
CA VAL A 123 0.56 6.11 -15.67
C VAL A 123 1.93 5.64 -16.13
N GLN A 124 2.75 5.10 -15.22
CA GLN A 124 4.08 4.57 -15.52
C GLN A 124 4.42 3.41 -14.57
N VAL A 125 5.19 2.47 -15.09
CA VAL A 125 5.78 1.38 -14.30
C VAL A 125 7.26 1.30 -14.64
N HIS A 126 8.12 1.36 -13.63
CA HIS A 126 9.58 1.29 -13.79
C HIS A 126 10.13 0.09 -13.05
N GLU A 127 10.93 -0.71 -13.73
CA GLU A 127 11.70 -1.78 -13.07
C GLU A 127 12.82 -1.17 -12.22
N ALA A 128 12.96 -1.66 -11.00
CA ALA A 128 13.95 -1.18 -10.03
C ALA A 128 14.41 -2.33 -9.12
N GLY A 129 15.41 -3.06 -9.55
CA GLY A 129 15.94 -4.22 -8.81
C GLY A 129 14.91 -5.34 -8.71
N ASP A 130 14.59 -5.79 -7.50
CA ASP A 130 13.57 -6.80 -7.22
C ASP A 130 12.15 -6.24 -7.05
N HIS A 131 11.97 -4.94 -7.32
CA HIS A 131 10.70 -4.22 -7.26
C HIS A 131 10.37 -3.54 -8.59
N VAL A 132 9.13 -3.10 -8.70
CA VAL A 132 8.69 -2.09 -9.67
C VAL A 132 8.25 -0.84 -8.92
N ILE A 133 8.43 0.32 -9.53
CA ILE A 133 7.87 1.59 -9.07
C ILE A 133 6.63 1.86 -9.93
N VAL A 134 5.47 1.82 -9.31
CA VAL A 134 4.19 2.12 -9.96
C VAL A 134 3.84 3.57 -9.68
N VAL A 135 3.88 4.40 -10.72
CA VAL A 135 3.47 5.81 -10.66
C VAL A 135 2.03 5.92 -11.17
N ALA A 136 1.20 6.61 -10.43
CA ALA A 136 -0.21 6.75 -10.76
C ALA A 136 -0.71 8.18 -10.58
N ARG A 137 -1.70 8.54 -11.38
CA ARG A 137 -2.50 9.73 -11.20
C ARG A 137 -3.61 9.47 -10.19
N VAL A 138 -3.77 10.37 -9.24
CA VAL A 138 -4.88 10.33 -8.28
C VAL A 138 -6.14 10.85 -8.97
N VAL A 139 -7.19 10.03 -9.02
CA VAL A 139 -8.48 10.37 -9.63
C VAL A 139 -9.56 10.65 -8.58
N MET A 140 -9.34 10.21 -7.34
CA MET A 140 -10.21 10.52 -6.20
C MET A 140 -9.36 10.53 -4.93
N ALA A 141 -9.63 11.48 -4.04
CA ALA A 141 -9.02 11.57 -2.71
C ALA A 141 -10.05 12.03 -1.68
N GLU A 142 -10.07 11.35 -0.55
CA GLU A 142 -10.87 11.70 0.62
C GLU A 142 -9.99 11.61 1.88
N HIS A 143 -10.31 12.37 2.92
CA HIS A 143 -9.60 12.29 4.20
C HIS A 143 -10.56 12.42 5.39
N ALA A 144 -10.16 11.86 6.52
CA ALA A 144 -10.83 12.04 7.80
C ALA A 144 -10.30 13.31 8.49
N ASP A 145 -11.16 13.99 9.24
CA ASP A 145 -10.77 15.20 10.01
C ASP A 145 -9.97 14.87 11.27
N ARG A 146 -10.05 13.63 11.74
CA ARG A 146 -9.45 13.18 13.00
C ARG A 146 -8.89 11.75 12.87
N GLY A 147 -7.97 11.42 13.76
CA GLY A 147 -7.37 10.10 13.91
C GLY A 147 -5.86 10.20 14.05
N GLU A 148 -5.27 9.17 14.66
CA GLU A 148 -3.82 9.06 14.84
C GLU A 148 -3.26 8.14 13.75
N PRO A 149 -2.16 8.51 13.07
CA PRO A 149 -1.57 7.68 12.05
C PRO A 149 -0.90 6.44 12.63
N LEU A 150 -1.02 5.32 11.93
CA LEU A 150 -0.15 4.17 12.14
C LEU A 150 1.22 4.48 11.54
N VAL A 151 2.27 4.31 12.34
CA VAL A 151 3.66 4.58 11.94
C VAL A 151 4.46 3.28 11.99
N TYR A 152 5.34 3.09 11.00
CA TYR A 152 6.32 2.01 10.99
C TYR A 152 7.72 2.57 11.24
N HIS A 153 8.37 2.11 12.31
CA HIS A 153 9.69 2.56 12.72
C HIS A 153 10.42 1.46 13.46
N ARG A 154 11.70 1.25 13.17
CA ARG A 154 12.53 0.20 13.77
C ARG A 154 11.88 -1.19 13.72
N SER A 155 11.33 -1.53 12.55
CA SER A 155 10.69 -2.82 12.27
C SER A 155 9.47 -3.12 13.15
N ARG A 156 8.78 -2.09 13.64
CA ARG A 156 7.55 -2.25 14.43
C ARG A 156 6.55 -1.14 14.15
N TYR A 157 5.28 -1.45 14.38
CA TYR A 157 4.21 -0.45 14.32
C TYR A 157 4.17 0.36 15.62
N THR A 158 4.01 1.66 15.48
CA THR A 158 3.87 2.64 16.57
C THR A 158 2.89 3.74 16.14
N SER A 159 2.74 4.75 16.97
CA SER A 159 1.94 5.96 16.67
C SER A 159 2.76 7.21 16.92
N THR A 160 2.16 8.37 16.69
CA THR A 160 2.79 9.68 16.91
C THR A 160 2.70 10.18 18.36
N ARG A 161 2.08 9.38 19.25
CA ARG A 161 1.99 9.69 20.70
C ARG A 161 3.18 9.15 21.47
#